data_b364c807f8a9d9cced94220ee90ec843
#
_entry.id   b364c807f8a9d9cced94220ee90ec843
#
_cell.length_a   1.000
_cell.length_b   1.000
_cell.length_c   1.000
_cell.angle_alpha   90.00
_cell.angle_beta   90.00
_cell.angle_gamma   90.00
#
_symmetry.space_group_name_H-M   'P 1'
#
loop_
_entity.id
_entity.type
_entity.pdbx_description
1 polymer ?
#
loop_
_entity_poly.entity_id
_entity_poly.type
_entity_poly.pdbx_seq_one_letter_code
_entity_poly.pdbx_strand_id
1 'polypeptide(L)'
;MKVFNTISIVLLLILGVSSCKQEAIKGDYYGQEFEVSGKAVKSSATYDGIGVKDSLQTQMVGEITEVCQAKGCWMKVKLDADNEVFVRFKDYGFFVPKDAAGKTVVMNGAAFFEEMSVEDQKHFAEDEGASEDEIALITAPKKTLRFEADGVLIAN
;
A
#
# COMPACT_ATOMS: atom_id res chain seq x y z
N MET A 1 6.06 -41.76 -44.40
CA MET A 1 5.17 -40.62 -44.15
C MET A 1 4.67 -40.46 -42.70
N LYS A 2 4.95 -41.37 -41.75
CA LYS A 2 4.51 -41.27 -40.34
C LYS A 2 5.55 -40.60 -39.40
N VAL A 3 6.80 -40.51 -39.80
CA VAL A 3 7.90 -39.95 -38.97
C VAL A 3 7.98 -38.45 -39.08
N PHE A 4 7.53 -37.84 -40.19
CA PHE A 4 7.55 -36.38 -40.38
C PHE A 4 6.51 -35.65 -39.55
N ASN A 5 5.42 -36.31 -39.18
CA ASN A 5 4.33 -35.69 -38.41
C ASN A 5 4.61 -35.62 -36.89
N THR A 6 5.43 -36.54 -36.38
CA THR A 6 5.82 -36.57 -34.95
C THR A 6 6.88 -35.52 -34.60
N ILE A 7 7.78 -35.20 -35.53
CA ILE A 7 8.81 -34.18 -35.34
C ILE A 7 8.18 -32.79 -35.34
N SER A 8 7.14 -32.55 -36.16
CA SER A 8 6.44 -31.27 -36.23
C SER A 8 5.63 -30.95 -34.96
N ILE A 9 5.07 -31.96 -34.29
CA ILE A 9 4.31 -31.82 -33.05
C ILE A 9 5.24 -31.55 -31.85
N VAL A 10 6.43 -32.18 -31.84
CA VAL A 10 7.42 -31.94 -30.77
C VAL A 10 8.03 -30.53 -30.87
N LEU A 11 8.20 -29.98 -32.07
CA LEU A 11 8.74 -28.64 -32.28
C LEU A 11 7.74 -27.54 -31.88
N LEU A 12 6.41 -27.81 -31.90
CA LEU A 12 5.38 -26.83 -31.50
C LEU A 12 5.20 -26.71 -29.98
N LEU A 13 5.68 -27.69 -29.20
CA LEU A 13 5.54 -27.73 -27.74
C LEU A 13 6.65 -26.96 -26.99
N ILE A 14 7.68 -26.48 -27.69
CA ILE A 14 8.84 -25.77 -27.05
C ILE A 14 8.66 -24.25 -26.99
N LEU A 15 7.63 -23.68 -27.62
CA LEU A 15 7.45 -22.24 -27.76
C LEU A 15 6.55 -21.57 -26.68
N GLY A 16 6.21 -22.28 -25.60
CA GLY A 16 5.15 -21.84 -24.66
C GLY A 16 5.58 -21.39 -23.26
N VAL A 17 6.85 -21.18 -22.94
CA VAL A 17 7.27 -20.65 -21.62
C VAL A 17 7.89 -19.27 -21.73
N SER A 18 7.09 -18.29 -22.16
CA SER A 18 7.39 -16.90 -21.82
C SER A 18 7.10 -16.71 -20.32
N SER A 19 8.05 -17.07 -19.47
CA SER A 19 8.06 -16.65 -18.08
C SER A 19 8.23 -15.13 -18.08
N CYS A 20 7.15 -14.39 -17.82
CA CYS A 20 7.25 -12.99 -17.45
C CYS A 20 8.07 -12.92 -16.15
N LYS A 21 9.37 -12.72 -16.27
CA LYS A 21 10.20 -12.26 -15.16
C LYS A 21 9.67 -10.88 -14.80
N GLN A 22 8.91 -10.78 -13.72
CA GLN A 22 8.63 -9.52 -13.08
C GLN A 22 9.99 -8.95 -12.65
N GLU A 23 10.41 -7.82 -13.23
CA GLU A 23 11.67 -7.18 -12.84
C GLU A 23 11.61 -6.89 -11.36
N ALA A 24 12.62 -7.36 -10.61
CA ALA A 24 12.73 -7.07 -9.20
C ALA A 24 12.89 -5.56 -9.02
N ILE A 25 12.04 -4.95 -8.20
CA ILE A 25 12.17 -3.54 -7.83
C ILE A 25 13.52 -3.36 -7.13
N LYS A 26 14.39 -2.55 -7.71
CA LYS A 26 15.68 -2.19 -7.12
C LYS A 26 15.51 -0.92 -6.32
N GLY A 27 16.02 -0.91 -5.10
CA GLY A 27 15.88 0.24 -4.22
C GLY A 27 16.56 0.01 -2.87
N ASP A 28 16.34 0.94 -1.97
CA ASP A 28 16.88 0.92 -0.62
C ASP A 28 15.82 0.48 0.39
N TYR A 29 16.22 -0.39 1.33
CA TYR A 29 15.38 -0.82 2.43
C TYR A 29 15.47 0.13 3.63
N TYR A 30 14.32 0.36 4.25
CA TYR A 30 14.18 1.07 5.52
C TYR A 30 13.35 0.21 6.46
N GLY A 31 13.79 0.06 7.71
CA GLY A 31 13.20 -0.89 8.66
C GLY A 31 13.65 -2.32 8.41
N GLN A 32 12.76 -3.27 8.58
CA GLN A 32 13.05 -4.69 8.37
C GLN A 32 13.13 -5.03 6.87
N GLU A 33 14.21 -5.68 6.43
CA GLU A 33 14.31 -6.23 5.08
C GLU A 33 13.35 -7.41 4.90
N PHE A 34 12.80 -7.55 3.69
CA PHE A 34 11.87 -8.60 3.33
C PHE A 34 12.01 -8.99 1.85
N GLU A 35 11.59 -10.19 1.50
CA GLU A 35 11.50 -10.60 0.09
C GLU A 35 10.24 -9.99 -0.54
N VAL A 36 10.39 -9.29 -1.66
CA VAL A 36 9.26 -8.73 -2.39
C VAL A 36 8.46 -9.88 -3.03
N SER A 37 7.25 -10.07 -2.54
CA SER A 37 6.32 -11.05 -3.08
C SER A 37 5.80 -10.61 -4.44
N GLY A 38 5.76 -11.52 -5.43
CA GLY A 38 5.07 -11.29 -6.71
C GLY A 38 3.55 -11.05 -6.55
N LYS A 39 3.02 -11.13 -5.35
CA LYS A 39 1.63 -10.82 -4.96
C LYS A 39 1.47 -9.46 -4.30
N ALA A 40 2.53 -8.62 -4.27
CA ALA A 40 2.41 -7.26 -3.76
C ALA A 40 1.32 -6.50 -4.55
N VAL A 41 0.31 -6.03 -3.87
CA VAL A 41 -0.94 -5.53 -4.49
C VAL A 41 -0.90 -4.01 -4.62
N LYS A 42 -1.22 -3.51 -5.82
CA LYS A 42 -1.48 -2.08 -6.09
C LYS A 42 -2.99 -1.84 -6.05
N SER A 43 -3.62 -1.94 -4.89
CA SER A 43 -5.06 -1.72 -4.83
C SER A 43 -5.56 -1.56 -3.41
N SER A 44 -6.48 -0.63 -3.23
CA SER A 44 -7.28 -0.50 -2.02
C SER A 44 -8.20 -1.71 -1.78
N ALA A 45 -8.45 -2.55 -2.81
CA ALA A 45 -9.24 -3.77 -2.69
C ALA A 45 -8.70 -4.76 -1.63
N THR A 46 -7.41 -4.64 -1.24
CA THR A 46 -6.85 -5.36 -0.08
C THR A 46 -7.63 -5.10 1.20
N TYR A 47 -8.25 -3.92 1.32
CA TYR A 47 -9.01 -3.53 2.50
C TYR A 47 -10.46 -4.04 2.51
N ASP A 48 -11.01 -4.50 1.37
CA ASP A 48 -12.43 -4.90 1.25
C ASP A 48 -12.83 -6.07 2.17
N GLY A 49 -11.85 -6.91 2.53
CA GLY A 49 -12.06 -8.06 3.42
C GLY A 49 -11.67 -7.81 4.89
N ILE A 50 -11.21 -6.61 5.24
CA ILE A 50 -10.72 -6.32 6.59
C ILE A 50 -11.88 -5.77 7.44
N GLY A 51 -12.18 -6.42 8.57
CA GLY A 51 -13.12 -5.89 9.56
C GLY A 51 -12.54 -4.66 10.27
N VAL A 52 -13.41 -3.81 10.84
CA VAL A 52 -13.00 -2.53 11.48
C VAL A 52 -12.01 -2.71 12.63
N LYS A 53 -12.00 -3.88 13.27
CA LYS A 53 -11.10 -4.20 14.38
C LYS A 53 -9.99 -5.18 14.00
N ASP A 54 -9.93 -5.55 12.73
CA ASP A 54 -8.98 -6.53 12.22
C ASP A 54 -7.82 -5.85 11.51
N SER A 55 -6.74 -6.60 11.33
CA SER A 55 -5.61 -6.20 10.49
C SER A 55 -5.20 -7.36 9.59
N LEU A 56 -4.65 -7.04 8.43
CA LEU A 56 -4.15 -8.01 7.48
C LEU A 56 -2.65 -7.78 7.24
N GLN A 57 -1.83 -8.78 7.60
CA GLN A 57 -0.41 -8.77 7.25
C GLN A 57 -0.26 -8.98 5.75
N THR A 58 0.34 -8.03 5.06
CA THR A 58 0.41 -8.03 3.59
C THR A 58 1.56 -7.19 3.06
N GLN A 59 1.81 -7.32 1.75
CA GLN A 59 2.69 -6.40 1.02
C GLN A 59 1.86 -5.58 0.05
N MET A 60 2.09 -4.27 0.05
CA MET A 60 1.42 -3.32 -0.85
C MET A 60 2.45 -2.51 -1.62
N VAL A 61 2.09 -2.14 -2.85
CA VAL A 61 2.91 -1.29 -3.72
C VAL A 61 2.14 -0.03 -4.03
N GLY A 62 2.80 1.13 -3.98
CA GLY A 62 2.20 2.41 -4.34
C GLY A 62 3.24 3.47 -4.68
N GLU A 63 2.76 4.69 -4.88
CA GLU A 63 3.58 5.87 -5.09
C GLU A 63 3.52 6.75 -3.83
N ILE A 64 4.67 7.13 -3.31
CA ILE A 64 4.75 8.05 -2.17
C ILE A 64 4.28 9.43 -2.63
N THR A 65 3.24 9.97 -2.02
CA THR A 65 2.71 11.30 -2.32
C THR A 65 3.23 12.36 -1.36
N GLU A 66 3.48 11.97 -0.10
CA GLU A 66 3.94 12.87 0.94
C GLU A 66 4.81 12.13 1.96
N VAL A 67 5.79 12.83 2.52
CA VAL A 67 6.64 12.34 3.62
C VAL A 67 6.72 13.40 4.71
N CYS A 68 6.71 12.98 5.96
CA CYS A 68 6.93 13.85 7.13
C CYS A 68 8.20 14.67 6.99
N GLN A 69 8.08 16.00 6.85
CA GLN A 69 9.23 16.90 6.64
C GLN A 69 10.03 17.15 7.90
N ALA A 70 9.51 16.83 9.07
CA ALA A 70 10.26 16.94 10.32
C ALA A 70 11.37 15.87 10.40
N LYS A 71 11.00 14.57 10.24
CA LYS A 71 11.93 13.45 10.46
C LYS A 71 11.79 12.31 9.45
N GLY A 72 10.82 12.33 8.53
CA GLY A 72 10.51 11.17 7.68
C GLY A 72 9.84 10.03 8.45
N CYS A 73 9.05 10.34 9.48
CA CYS A 73 8.50 9.38 10.44
C CYS A 73 7.13 8.80 10.05
N TRP A 74 6.54 9.28 8.98
CA TRP A 74 5.34 8.77 8.32
C TRP A 74 5.37 9.15 6.84
N MET A 75 4.56 8.49 6.05
CA MET A 75 4.35 8.85 4.65
C MET A 75 2.90 8.61 4.25
N LYS A 76 2.47 9.24 3.15
CA LYS A 76 1.25 8.89 2.44
C LYS A 76 1.60 8.19 1.15
N VAL A 77 0.84 7.17 0.80
CA VAL A 77 1.09 6.35 -0.38
C VAL A 77 -0.21 6.19 -1.16
N LYS A 78 -0.16 6.60 -2.43
CA LYS A 78 -1.25 6.39 -3.38
C LYS A 78 -1.24 4.93 -3.84
N LEU A 79 -2.33 4.23 -3.59
CA LEU A 79 -2.53 2.82 -3.98
C LEU A 79 -3.15 2.71 -5.37
N ASP A 80 -4.15 3.56 -5.65
CA ASP A 80 -4.88 3.63 -6.92
C ASP A 80 -5.36 5.06 -7.19
N ALA A 81 -6.26 5.26 -8.17
CA ALA A 81 -6.68 6.59 -8.61
C ALA A 81 -7.33 7.41 -7.47
N ASP A 82 -8.10 6.74 -6.60
CA ASP A 82 -8.98 7.39 -5.63
C ASP A 82 -8.56 7.15 -4.17
N ASN A 83 -7.58 6.26 -3.95
CA ASN A 83 -7.23 5.80 -2.61
C ASN A 83 -5.78 6.09 -2.25
N GLU A 84 -5.63 6.78 -1.15
CA GLU A 84 -4.36 7.05 -0.48
C GLU A 84 -4.39 6.46 0.92
N VAL A 85 -3.28 5.84 1.33
CA VAL A 85 -3.12 5.26 2.66
C VAL A 85 -2.09 6.07 3.46
N PHE A 86 -2.43 6.33 4.72
CA PHE A 86 -1.47 6.88 5.67
C PHE A 86 -0.65 5.73 6.26
N VAL A 87 0.67 5.84 6.15
CA VAL A 87 1.65 4.83 6.58
C VAL A 87 2.44 5.34 7.76
N ARG A 88 2.37 4.62 8.87
CA ARG A 88 3.26 4.81 10.01
C ARG A 88 4.26 3.66 10.08
N PHE A 89 5.36 3.89 10.74
CA PHE A 89 6.40 2.89 10.92
C PHE A 89 6.28 2.27 12.30
N LYS A 90 6.33 0.94 12.33
CA LYS A 90 6.14 0.15 13.53
C LYS A 90 7.08 0.60 14.65
N ASP A 91 6.52 0.80 15.82
CA ASP A 91 7.22 1.21 17.04
C ASP A 91 8.06 2.49 16.86
N TYR A 92 7.78 3.28 15.81
CA TYR A 92 8.59 4.45 15.44
C TYR A 92 10.07 4.09 15.18
N GLY A 93 10.31 2.84 14.72
CA GLY A 93 11.62 2.19 14.70
C GLY A 93 12.53 2.58 13.55
N PHE A 94 12.01 3.23 12.50
CA PHE A 94 12.80 3.70 11.36
C PHE A 94 12.16 4.92 10.69
N PHE A 95 12.92 5.56 9.79
CA PHE A 95 12.50 6.74 9.05
C PHE A 95 12.89 6.61 7.59
N VAL A 96 12.17 7.31 6.71
CA VAL A 96 12.45 7.34 5.27
C VAL A 96 13.01 8.71 4.85
N PRO A 97 13.69 8.81 3.69
CA PRO A 97 14.16 10.09 3.15
C PRO A 97 12.99 11.05 2.91
N LYS A 98 13.18 12.32 3.28
CA LYS A 98 12.15 13.36 3.17
C LYS A 98 11.82 13.73 1.72
N ASP A 99 12.73 13.44 0.81
CA ASP A 99 12.64 13.66 -0.64
C ASP A 99 12.15 12.42 -1.41
N ALA A 100 11.55 11.45 -0.72
CA ALA A 100 11.05 10.23 -1.34
C ALA A 100 9.71 10.39 -2.06
N ALA A 101 9.04 11.55 -1.97
CA ALA A 101 7.81 11.80 -2.72
C ALA A 101 8.00 11.60 -4.23
N GLY A 102 7.03 10.99 -4.90
CA GLY A 102 7.06 10.59 -6.31
C GLY A 102 7.71 9.23 -6.58
N LYS A 103 8.36 8.61 -5.60
CA LYS A 103 9.00 7.30 -5.77
C LYS A 103 8.01 6.16 -5.55
N THR A 104 8.24 5.05 -6.24
CA THR A 104 7.52 3.79 -5.97
C THR A 104 8.04 3.17 -4.67
N VAL A 105 7.12 2.69 -3.84
CA VAL A 105 7.45 1.99 -2.61
C VAL A 105 6.74 0.64 -2.54
N VAL A 106 7.45 -0.37 -2.05
CA VAL A 106 6.86 -1.63 -1.57
C VAL A 106 6.86 -1.58 -0.05
N MET A 107 5.72 -1.78 0.55
CA MET A 107 5.52 -1.79 2.00
C MET A 107 5.23 -3.21 2.47
N ASN A 108 5.87 -3.65 3.55
CA ASN A 108 5.58 -4.90 4.22
C ASN A 108 5.09 -4.60 5.64
N GLY A 109 3.92 -5.13 6.03
CA GLY A 109 3.33 -4.84 7.33
C GLY A 109 1.83 -5.09 7.39
N ALA A 110 1.14 -4.38 8.28
CA ALA A 110 -0.27 -4.58 8.57
C ALA A 110 -1.15 -3.48 7.95
N ALA A 111 -2.10 -3.87 7.11
CA ALA A 111 -3.19 -3.03 6.61
C ALA A 111 -4.38 -3.10 7.57
N PHE A 112 -5.00 -1.96 7.89
CA PHE A 112 -6.16 -1.89 8.77
C PHE A 112 -6.97 -0.60 8.53
N PHE A 113 -8.17 -0.54 9.13
CA PHE A 113 -8.94 0.70 9.18
C PHE A 113 -8.76 1.37 10.54
N GLU A 114 -8.57 2.68 10.52
CA GLU A 114 -8.78 3.54 11.67
C GLU A 114 -10.17 4.16 11.58
N GLU A 115 -10.98 4.00 12.61
CA GLU A 115 -12.32 4.56 12.68
C GLU A 115 -12.35 5.72 13.66
N MET A 116 -12.85 6.87 13.19
CA MET A 116 -13.15 8.02 14.01
C MET A 116 -14.66 8.07 14.24
N SER A 117 -15.08 8.09 15.49
CA SER A 117 -16.49 8.15 15.86
C SER A 117 -17.15 9.45 15.35
N VAL A 118 -18.48 9.45 15.27
CA VAL A 118 -19.24 10.69 14.94
C VAL A 118 -18.97 11.78 15.99
N GLU A 119 -18.83 11.41 17.25
CA GLU A 119 -18.58 12.33 18.36
C GLU A 119 -17.20 13.00 18.21
N ASP A 120 -16.15 12.21 17.97
CA ASP A 120 -14.80 12.74 17.77
C ASP A 120 -14.72 13.64 16.53
N GLN A 121 -15.36 13.22 15.41
CA GLN A 121 -15.40 14.03 14.19
C GLN A 121 -16.04 15.40 14.43
N LYS A 122 -17.17 15.45 15.17
CA LYS A 122 -17.84 16.69 15.52
C LYS A 122 -16.99 17.58 16.41
N HIS A 123 -16.36 16.98 17.40
CA HIS A 123 -15.46 17.71 18.31
C HIS A 123 -14.29 18.35 17.55
N PHE A 124 -13.64 17.60 16.62
CA PHE A 124 -12.57 18.18 15.80
C PHE A 124 -13.09 19.27 14.86
N ALA A 125 -14.26 19.10 14.26
CA ALA A 125 -14.86 20.10 13.39
C ALA A 125 -15.18 21.40 14.15
N GLU A 126 -15.67 21.29 15.39
CA GLU A 126 -15.88 22.44 16.29
C GLU A 126 -14.57 23.16 16.61
N ASP A 127 -13.51 22.42 16.94
CA ASP A 127 -12.18 22.98 17.24
C ASP A 127 -11.57 23.69 16.02
N GLU A 128 -11.86 23.21 14.80
CA GLU A 128 -11.44 23.81 13.54
C GLU A 128 -12.31 25.00 13.12
N GLY A 129 -13.40 25.28 13.86
CA GLY A 129 -14.31 26.40 13.60
C GLY A 129 -15.33 26.16 12.50
N ALA A 130 -15.69 24.90 12.24
CA ALA A 130 -16.76 24.56 11.33
C ALA A 130 -18.12 25.12 11.80
N SER A 131 -18.99 25.41 10.86
CA SER A 131 -20.36 25.88 11.16
C SER A 131 -21.24 24.76 11.73
N GLU A 132 -22.29 25.12 12.46
CA GLU A 132 -23.27 24.17 12.99
C GLU A 132 -23.90 23.30 11.89
N ASP A 133 -24.13 23.87 10.70
CA ASP A 133 -24.68 23.16 9.56
C ASP A 133 -23.69 22.09 9.03
N GLU A 134 -22.39 22.39 8.96
CA GLU A 134 -21.35 21.44 8.56
C GLU A 134 -21.22 20.32 9.59
N ILE A 135 -21.23 20.63 10.88
CA ILE A 135 -21.17 19.66 11.99
C ILE A 135 -22.40 18.74 11.97
N ALA A 136 -23.58 19.27 11.64
CA ALA A 136 -24.81 18.48 11.54
C ALA A 136 -24.77 17.43 10.42
N LEU A 137 -23.98 17.66 9.37
CA LEU A 137 -23.79 16.68 8.28
C LEU A 137 -22.93 15.46 8.68
N ILE A 138 -22.23 15.51 9.80
CA ILE A 138 -21.43 14.40 10.32
C ILE A 138 -22.38 13.40 11.00
N THR A 139 -22.79 12.37 10.27
CA THR A 139 -23.81 11.40 10.72
C THR A 139 -23.33 9.96 10.78
N ALA A 140 -22.11 9.68 10.27
CA ALA A 140 -21.54 8.34 10.24
C ALA A 140 -20.06 8.34 10.68
N PRO A 141 -19.56 7.25 11.26
CA PRO A 141 -18.12 7.09 11.54
C PRO A 141 -17.29 7.22 10.27
N LYS A 142 -16.14 7.88 10.38
CA LYS A 142 -15.18 8.02 9.29
C LYS A 142 -14.15 6.90 9.37
N LYS A 143 -14.10 6.07 8.32
CA LYS A 143 -13.08 5.04 8.16
C LYS A 143 -11.94 5.55 7.29
N THR A 144 -10.72 5.41 7.76
CA THR A 144 -9.52 5.82 7.04
C THR A 144 -8.61 4.62 6.85
N LEU A 145 -8.07 4.46 5.64
CA LEU A 145 -7.09 3.42 5.33
C LEU A 145 -5.78 3.74 6.05
N ARG A 146 -5.24 2.73 6.75
CA ARG A 146 -3.99 2.82 7.49
C ARG A 146 -3.09 1.64 7.16
N PHE A 147 -1.80 1.88 7.24
CA PHE A 147 -0.79 0.84 7.12
C PHE A 147 0.29 1.04 8.18
N GLU A 148 0.61 0.01 8.94
CA GLU A 148 1.76 -0.01 9.83
C GLU A 148 2.85 -0.85 9.20
N ALA A 149 3.92 -0.21 8.74
CA ALA A 149 5.00 -0.88 8.05
C ALA A 149 6.06 -1.41 9.03
N ASP A 150 6.37 -2.70 8.91
CA ASP A 150 7.55 -3.32 9.53
C ASP A 150 8.82 -2.91 8.77
N GLY A 151 8.71 -2.76 7.45
CA GLY A 151 9.76 -2.31 6.56
C GLY A 151 9.22 -1.86 5.21
N VAL A 152 10.02 -1.06 4.50
CA VAL A 152 9.70 -0.57 3.16
C VAL A 152 10.91 -0.67 2.23
N LEU A 153 10.67 -0.91 0.95
CA LEU A 153 11.64 -0.83 -0.15
C LEU A 153 11.25 0.35 -1.03
N ILE A 154 12.07 1.39 -1.07
CA ILE A 154 11.85 2.58 -1.92
C ILE A 154 12.68 2.44 -3.18
N ALA A 155 12.04 2.52 -4.36
CA ALA A 155 12.72 2.43 -5.64
C ALA A 155 13.69 3.62 -5.85
N ASN A 156 14.83 3.31 -6.47
CA ASN A 156 15.84 4.32 -6.84
C ASN A 156 15.38 5.18 -8.02
#